data_6212fb1e5d0e8894edd3f10c59d32cbc
#
_entry.id   6212fb1e5d0e8894edd3f10c59d32cbc
#
_cell.length_a   1.000
_cell.length_b   1.000
_cell.length_c   1.000
_cell.angle_alpha   90.00
_cell.angle_beta   90.00
_cell.angle_gamma   90.00
#
_symmetry.space_group_name_H-M   'P 1'
#
loop_
_entity.id
_entity.type
_entity.pdbx_description
1 polymer ?
#
loop_
_entity_poly.entity_id
_entity_poly.type
_entity_poly.pdbx_seq_one_letter_code
_entity_poly.pdbx_strand_id
1 'polypeptide(L)'
;ADMEVDRLRAVGRVYLTTPTRKADCHMLDYNTRTKIAELVARAGRTVSLITQGSPMPVQATRMIWNMDPDVDTITLEQPRGSGAR
;
A
#
# COMPACT_ATOMS: atom_id res chain seq x y z
N ALA A 1 22.99 19.43 -4.67
CA ALA A 1 22.67 18.64 -5.13
C ALA A 1 21.37 18.20 -5.73
N ASP A 2 21.46 17.69 -6.78
CA ASP A 2 20.41 17.23 -7.45
C ASP A 2 20.10 15.88 -7.14
N MET A 3 19.61 15.62 -5.98
CA MET A 3 19.26 14.34 -5.65
C MET A 3 17.92 14.07 -6.17
N GLU A 4 17.84 13.17 -7.10
CA GLU A 4 16.59 12.69 -7.52
C GLU A 4 16.24 11.53 -6.68
N VAL A 5 15.13 11.57 -6.02
CA VAL A 5 14.68 10.47 -5.22
C VAL A 5 13.68 9.70 -6.04
N ASP A 6 14.11 8.60 -6.62
CA ASP A 6 13.24 7.74 -7.38
C ASP A 6 12.45 6.82 -6.47
N ARG A 7 12.83 6.68 -5.22
CA ARG A 7 12.25 5.71 -4.34
C ARG A 7 12.18 6.25 -2.92
N LEU A 8 11.02 6.10 -2.32
CA LEU A 8 10.82 6.44 -0.92
C LEU A 8 10.56 5.18 -0.15
N ARG A 9 11.26 5.00 0.95
CA ARG A 9 11.03 3.84 1.79
C ARG A 9 10.82 4.31 3.23
N ALA A 10 9.77 3.80 3.85
CA ALA A 10 9.48 4.09 5.24
C ALA A 10 9.19 2.79 5.95
N VAL A 11 9.68 2.66 7.18
CA VAL A 11 9.53 1.45 7.97
C VAL A 11 9.07 1.84 9.36
N GLY A 12 8.26 1.02 9.96
CA GLY A 12 7.72 1.24 11.29
C GLY A 12 6.22 1.35 11.18
N ARG A 13 5.67 2.40 11.75
CA ARG A 13 4.25 2.64 11.59
C ARG A 13 4.07 3.63 10.47
N VAL A 14 3.57 3.18 9.35
CA VAL A 14 3.47 4.00 8.16
C VAL A 14 2.00 4.22 7.82
N TYR A 15 1.64 5.49 7.66
CA TYR A 15 0.30 5.85 7.25
C TYR A 15 0.40 6.61 5.93
N LEU A 16 -0.39 6.18 4.97
CA LEU A 16 -0.44 6.83 3.67
C LEU A 16 -1.85 7.36 3.46
N THR A 17 -1.96 8.64 3.19
CA THR A 17 -3.25 9.28 3.07
C THR A 17 -3.36 10.01 1.74
N THR A 18 -4.44 9.76 1.04
CA THR A 18 -4.79 10.53 -0.14
C THR A 18 -6.19 11.10 0.08
N PRO A 19 -6.68 11.94 -0.80
CA PRO A 19 -8.03 12.48 -0.62
C PRO A 19 -9.13 11.42 -0.56
N THR A 20 -8.90 10.26 -1.16
CA THR A 20 -9.93 9.24 -1.22
C THR A 20 -9.60 7.98 -0.47
N ARG A 21 -8.36 7.81 -0.01
CA ARG A 21 -7.95 6.56 0.62
C ARG A 21 -6.97 6.80 1.75
N LYS A 22 -6.99 5.88 2.71
CA LYS A 22 -6.04 5.88 3.82
C LYS A 22 -5.53 4.47 3.99
N ALA A 23 -4.24 4.32 4.13
CA ALA A 23 -3.63 3.02 4.29
C ALA A 23 -2.71 3.02 5.51
N ASP A 24 -2.62 1.87 6.15
CA ASP A 24 -1.79 1.69 7.33
C ASP A 24 -0.96 0.45 7.08
N CYS A 25 0.34 0.56 7.16
CA CYS A 25 1.23 -0.56 6.88
C CYS A 25 2.47 -0.47 7.76
N HIS A 26 3.29 -1.51 7.72
CA HIS A 26 4.56 -1.51 8.45
C HIS A 26 5.70 -1.00 7.60
N MET A 27 5.66 -1.26 6.31
CA MET A 27 6.71 -0.82 5.40
C MET A 27 6.08 -0.30 4.13
N LEU A 28 6.58 0.82 3.66
CA LEU A 28 6.13 1.41 2.41
C LEU A 28 7.34 1.59 1.51
N ASP A 29 7.22 1.18 0.28
CA ASP A 29 8.25 1.39 -0.74
C ASP A 29 7.54 2.02 -1.94
N TYR A 30 7.79 3.27 -2.18
CA TYR A 30 7.12 4.02 -3.25
C TYR A 30 8.12 4.39 -4.32
N ASN A 31 7.81 4.05 -5.55
CA ASN A 31 8.64 4.42 -6.69
C ASN A 31 8.00 5.62 -7.37
N THR A 32 8.71 6.74 -7.38
CA THR A 32 8.16 7.98 -7.91
C THR A 32 8.10 7.98 -9.42
N ARG A 33 8.88 7.15 -10.06
CA ARG A 33 8.86 7.07 -11.51
C ARG A 33 7.64 6.32 -12.01
N THR A 34 7.37 5.18 -11.41
CA THR A 34 6.26 4.36 -11.85
C THR A 34 4.98 4.68 -11.10
N LYS A 35 5.09 5.45 -10.01
CA LYS A 35 3.98 5.80 -9.13
C LYS A 35 3.37 4.58 -8.49
N ILE A 36 4.18 3.57 -8.26
CA ILE A 36 3.72 2.35 -7.62
C ILE A 36 4.22 2.31 -6.19
N ALA A 37 3.31 2.11 -5.27
CA ALA A 37 3.62 1.96 -3.86
C ALA A 37 3.41 0.51 -3.44
N GLU A 38 4.37 -0.04 -2.78
CA GLU A 38 4.26 -1.38 -2.22
C GLU A 38 4.11 -1.24 -0.72
N LEU A 39 3.02 -1.76 -0.17
CA LEU A 39 2.73 -1.67 1.24
C LEU A 39 2.79 -3.07 1.82
N VAL A 40 3.60 -3.26 2.83
CA VAL A 40 3.83 -4.58 3.40
C VAL A 40 3.49 -4.54 4.88
N ALA A 41 2.84 -5.57 5.35
CA ALA A 41 2.49 -5.68 6.75
C ALA A 41 3.60 -6.36 7.52
N ARG A 42 3.63 -6.11 8.82
CA ARG A 42 4.51 -6.83 9.69
C ARG A 42 4.02 -8.27 9.80
N ALA A 43 4.93 -9.18 10.12
CA ALA A 43 4.59 -10.58 10.29
C ALA A 43 3.43 -10.72 11.28
N GLY A 44 2.43 -11.47 10.91
CA GLY A 44 1.27 -11.68 11.75
C GLY A 44 0.23 -10.58 11.69
N ARG A 45 0.44 -9.57 10.85
CA ARG A 45 -0.49 -8.45 10.73
C ARG A 45 -0.86 -8.24 9.28
N THR A 46 -1.74 -7.29 9.03
CA THR A 46 -2.17 -6.97 7.67
C THR A 46 -2.03 -5.49 7.41
N VAL A 47 -1.90 -5.16 6.15
CA VAL A 47 -2.05 -3.79 5.68
C VAL A 47 -3.54 -3.50 5.63
N SER A 48 -3.92 -2.33 6.10
CA SER A 48 -5.32 -1.95 6.14
C SER A 48 -5.53 -0.76 5.20
N LEU A 49 -6.53 -0.83 4.36
CA LEU A 49 -6.83 0.23 3.41
C LEU A 49 -8.29 0.61 3.53
N ILE A 50 -8.54 1.88 3.71
CA ILE A 50 -9.89 2.41 3.80
C ILE A 50 -10.10 3.34 2.61
N THR A 51 -11.18 3.12 1.88
CA THR A 51 -11.53 3.96 0.74
C THR A 51 -12.77 4.77 1.07
N GLN A 52 -12.77 6.02 0.66
CA GLN A 52 -13.90 6.90 0.90
C GLN A 52 -15.16 6.29 0.28
N GLY A 53 -16.22 6.26 1.03
CA GLY A 53 -17.45 5.67 0.56
C GLY A 53 -17.58 4.17 0.80
N SER A 54 -16.52 3.55 1.26
CA SER A 54 -16.55 2.13 1.56
C SER A 54 -16.57 1.96 3.07
N PRO A 55 -17.55 1.25 3.63
CA PRO A 55 -17.64 1.13 5.08
C PRO A 55 -16.65 0.15 5.67
N MET A 56 -16.06 -0.71 4.87
CA MET A 56 -15.19 -1.75 5.40
C MET A 56 -13.79 -1.61 4.90
N PRO A 57 -12.81 -1.73 5.78
CA PRO A 57 -11.43 -1.70 5.33
C PRO A 57 -11.06 -2.97 4.56
N VAL A 58 -10.18 -2.83 3.61
CA VAL A 58 -9.62 -3.96 2.89
C VAL A 58 -8.30 -4.31 3.56
N GLN A 59 -8.06 -5.59 3.80
CA GLN A 59 -6.86 -6.03 4.50
C GLN A 59 -6.15 -7.10 3.69
N ALA A 60 -4.85 -7.03 3.67
CA ALA A 60 -4.01 -8.02 2.98
C ALA A 60 -2.63 -7.98 3.59
N THR A 61 -1.83 -9.01 3.36
CA THR A 61 -0.47 -9.01 3.87
C THR A 61 0.44 -8.10 3.07
N ARG A 62 0.06 -7.82 1.84
CA ARG A 62 0.83 -6.95 0.97
C ARG A 62 -0.13 -6.33 -0.03
N MET A 63 0.07 -5.06 -0.31
CA MET A 63 -0.71 -4.36 -1.32
C MET A 63 0.22 -3.65 -2.27
N ILE A 64 -0.13 -3.67 -3.54
CA ILE A 64 0.57 -2.91 -4.54
C ILE A 64 -0.42 -1.91 -5.10
N TRP A 65 -0.14 -0.64 -4.90
CA TRP A 65 -1.06 0.43 -5.24
C TRP A 65 -0.43 1.28 -6.33
N ASN A 66 -1.06 1.29 -7.48
CA ASN A 66 -0.63 2.19 -8.54
C ASN A 66 -1.31 3.52 -8.29
N MET A 67 -0.53 4.49 -7.87
CA MET A 67 -1.07 5.79 -7.46
C MET A 67 -1.16 6.78 -8.60
N ASP A 68 -0.93 6.33 -9.83
CA ASP A 68 -1.12 7.17 -10.99
C ASP A 68 -2.61 7.49 -11.07
N PRO A 69 -3.01 8.76 -11.10
CA PRO A 69 -4.43 9.11 -11.11
C PRO A 69 -5.21 8.51 -12.27
N ASP A 70 -4.53 8.22 -13.37
CA ASP A 70 -5.20 7.64 -14.52
C ASP A 70 -5.42 6.14 -14.36
N VAL A 71 -4.74 5.50 -13.48
CA VAL A 71 -4.83 4.05 -13.28
C VAL A 71 -5.49 3.72 -11.96
N ASP A 72 -4.93 4.18 -10.86
CA ASP A 72 -5.45 4.07 -9.49
C ASP A 72 -5.98 2.67 -9.17
N THR A 73 -5.14 1.67 -9.38
CA THR A 73 -5.51 0.29 -9.11
C THR A 73 -4.75 -0.21 -7.90
N ILE A 74 -5.36 -1.16 -7.20
CA ILE A 74 -4.76 -1.80 -6.03
C ILE A 74 -4.80 -3.29 -6.22
N THR A 75 -3.66 -3.92 -6.06
CA THR A 75 -3.53 -5.37 -6.12
C THR A 75 -3.23 -5.87 -4.72
N LEU A 76 -3.95 -6.88 -4.30
CA LEU A 76 -3.81 -7.42 -2.96
C LEU A 76 -3.13 -8.78 -3.02
N GLU A 77 -2.26 -9.03 -2.05
CA GLU A 77 -1.66 -10.33 -1.89
C GLU A 77 -2.00 -10.84 -0.51
N GLN A 78 -2.55 -12.02 -0.44
CA GLN A 78 -2.94 -12.64 0.80
C GLN A 78 -1.99 -13.75 1.15
N PRO A 79 -1.93 -14.14 2.41
CA PRO A 79 -1.08 -15.26 2.77
C PRO A 79 -1.58 -16.52 2.08
N ARG A 80 -0.63 -17.38 1.78
CA ARG A 80 -0.97 -18.61 1.21
C ARG A 80 -1.85 -19.39 2.06
N GLY A 81 -2.66 -20.11 1.52
CA GLY A 81 -3.56 -20.93 2.27
C GLY A 81 -4.77 -20.22 2.73
N SER A 82 -4.76 -18.94 2.69
CA SER A 82 -5.89 -18.23 3.20
C SER A 82 -7.01 -18.29 2.22
N GLY A 83 -6.94 -18.75 1.22
CA GLY A 83 -8.00 -18.90 0.38
C GLY A 83 -7.84 -20.05 -0.46
N ALA A 84 -7.02 -20.69 -0.21
CA ALA A 84 -6.77 -21.67 -1.02
C ALA A 84 -7.55 -22.77 -1.04
N ARG A 85 -7.41 -22.72 -1.05
CA ARG A 85 -7.76 -23.52 -1.21
C ARG A 85 -8.08 -23.80 -1.27
#